data_fe8c2e57df4679d90700c4236d8196db
#
_entry.id   fe8c2e57df4679d90700c4236d8196db
#
_cell.length_a   1.000
_cell.length_b   1.000
_cell.length_c   1.000
_cell.angle_alpha   90.00
_cell.angle_beta   90.00
_cell.angle_gamma   90.00
#
_symmetry.space_group_name_H-M   'P 1'
#
loop_
_entity.id
_entity.type
_entity.pdbx_description
1 polymer ?
#
loop_
_entity_poly.entity_id
_entity_poly.type
_entity_poly.pdbx_seq_one_letter_code
_entity_poly.pdbx_strand_id
1 'polypeptide(L)'
;MNIRALVAKQLLRRIAPHVDVKVILPNGEELGPNKPNLPTMKIINENFFNRLGNDLKIGLGESFMAKEWEALPDLGDVLTPYAEKLLNIVPAWMRKFRKLFEPFQPKHEENDLEGSRSNISRHYDLSNDLFKLFLDETMMYSSANFAGEAPRWNNFAKAQIRKIEGILDFAGVKPGMHILEIGTGWGQLAMQAAYRGAKVHSITLSKEQKALADERIAKAGLSNLINVEIRDYRDLKDQYDAVVSVEMIEAVGEKYWPTYFDSISKHLKSGGRFGLQAITMPHDRLLASKHAYTWIHKYIFPGGIIPSREVIDLFTKNEMKLVDSRALGPDYGHTLKLWRERFMQNIEKVRALGFDEEFERMWQYYLAYSEAGFRAGHLNVWQLGFIKK
;
A
#
# COMPACT_ATOMS: atom_id res chain seq x y z
N MET A 1 -14.53 32.12 -8.14
CA MET A 1 -14.10 30.86 -8.78
C MET A 1 -13.18 31.21 -9.94
N ASN A 2 -11.98 30.66 -10.02
CA ASN A 2 -11.07 30.89 -11.13
C ASN A 2 -11.44 30.02 -12.34
N ILE A 3 -10.83 30.27 -13.51
CA ILE A 3 -11.14 29.54 -14.77
C ILE A 3 -10.90 28.03 -14.61
N ARG A 4 -9.86 27.61 -13.87
CA ARG A 4 -9.54 26.19 -13.64
C ARG A 4 -10.63 25.50 -12.81
N ALA A 5 -11.15 26.18 -11.80
CA ALA A 5 -12.26 25.69 -10.99
C ALA A 5 -13.56 25.54 -11.80
N LEU A 6 -13.80 26.48 -12.72
CA LEU A 6 -14.94 26.39 -13.64
C LEU A 6 -14.83 25.17 -14.56
N VAL A 7 -13.63 24.94 -15.10
CA VAL A 7 -13.33 23.76 -15.93
C VAL A 7 -13.51 22.48 -15.14
N ALA A 8 -13.02 22.41 -13.88
CA ALA A 8 -13.19 21.24 -12.99
C ALA A 8 -14.68 20.96 -12.71
N LYS A 9 -15.48 22.03 -12.46
CA LYS A 9 -16.94 21.91 -12.24
C LYS A 9 -17.66 21.38 -13.49
N GLN A 10 -17.31 21.88 -14.68
CA GLN A 10 -17.89 21.39 -15.94
C GLN A 10 -17.44 19.95 -16.25
N LEU A 11 -16.20 19.60 -15.93
CA LEU A 11 -15.71 18.23 -16.08
C LEU A 11 -16.49 17.26 -15.17
N LEU A 12 -16.70 17.62 -13.90
CA LEU A 12 -17.50 16.83 -12.98
C LEU A 12 -18.93 16.62 -13.49
N ARG A 13 -19.59 17.67 -14.00
CA ARG A 13 -20.93 17.57 -14.60
C ARG A 13 -20.97 16.62 -15.80
N ARG A 14 -19.91 16.57 -16.59
CA ARG A 14 -19.79 15.65 -17.73
C ARG A 14 -19.57 14.22 -17.30
N ILE A 15 -18.84 14.00 -16.22
CA ILE A 15 -18.42 12.69 -15.73
C ILE A 15 -19.52 12.05 -14.90
N ALA A 16 -20.17 12.81 -14.03
CA ALA A 16 -21.13 12.31 -13.06
C ALA A 16 -22.22 11.37 -13.66
N PRO A 17 -22.81 11.64 -14.84
CA PRO A 17 -23.80 10.73 -15.43
C PRO A 17 -23.26 9.34 -15.79
N HIS A 18 -21.93 9.17 -15.89
CA HIS A 18 -21.28 7.93 -16.32
C HIS A 18 -20.68 7.13 -15.15
N VAL A 19 -20.76 7.67 -13.93
CA VAL A 19 -20.21 7.04 -12.71
C VAL A 19 -21.36 6.71 -11.77
N ASP A 20 -21.38 5.53 -11.22
CA ASP A 20 -22.43 5.07 -10.29
C ASP A 20 -22.29 5.71 -8.89
N VAL A 21 -22.27 7.05 -8.88
CA VAL A 21 -22.22 7.91 -7.68
C VAL A 21 -23.17 9.08 -7.90
N LYS A 22 -24.01 9.35 -6.90
CA LYS A 22 -24.80 10.58 -6.83
C LYS A 22 -23.89 11.71 -6.32
N VAL A 23 -23.87 12.84 -7.01
CA VAL A 23 -23.15 14.05 -6.58
C VAL A 23 -24.13 15.13 -6.22
N ILE A 24 -24.02 15.70 -5.03
CA ILE A 24 -24.81 16.85 -4.59
C ILE A 24 -23.89 18.07 -4.56
N LEU A 25 -24.21 19.09 -5.36
CA LEU A 25 -23.45 20.33 -5.42
C LEU A 25 -23.83 21.27 -4.24
N PRO A 26 -23.02 22.31 -3.93
CA PRO A 26 -23.31 23.26 -2.84
C PRO A 26 -24.63 24.01 -2.98
N ASN A 27 -25.14 24.18 -4.21
CA ASN A 27 -26.42 24.81 -4.48
C ASN A 27 -27.62 23.84 -4.42
N GLY A 28 -27.39 22.57 -4.01
CA GLY A 28 -28.43 21.54 -3.95
C GLY A 28 -28.70 20.79 -5.26
N GLU A 29 -28.04 21.16 -6.36
CA GLU A 29 -28.16 20.46 -7.65
C GLU A 29 -27.63 19.05 -7.52
N GLU A 30 -28.38 18.06 -7.99
CA GLU A 30 -28.01 16.65 -8.00
C GLU A 30 -27.53 16.23 -9.39
N LEU A 31 -26.39 15.55 -9.42
CA LEU A 31 -25.79 14.98 -10.64
C LEU A 31 -25.59 13.49 -10.46
N GLY A 32 -25.57 12.73 -11.55
CA GLY A 32 -25.32 11.29 -11.55
C GLY A 32 -26.33 10.53 -12.39
N PRO A 33 -26.21 9.20 -12.52
CA PRO A 33 -27.16 8.39 -13.23
C PRO A 33 -28.48 8.23 -12.42
N ASN A 34 -29.58 8.09 -13.10
CA ASN A 34 -30.88 7.85 -12.46
C ASN A 34 -31.01 6.38 -12.04
N LYS A 35 -30.34 6.01 -10.95
CA LYS A 35 -30.33 4.68 -10.35
C LYS A 35 -30.64 4.78 -8.84
N PRO A 36 -31.34 3.80 -8.24
CA PRO A 36 -31.58 3.78 -6.80
C PRO A 36 -30.31 3.41 -6.02
N ASN A 37 -30.26 3.80 -4.75
CA ASN A 37 -29.26 3.38 -3.75
C ASN A 37 -27.79 3.63 -4.15
N LEU A 38 -27.51 4.69 -4.87
CA LEU A 38 -26.15 5.08 -5.19
C LEU A 38 -25.43 5.67 -3.97
N PRO A 39 -24.14 5.38 -3.81
CA PRO A 39 -23.32 6.15 -2.88
C PRO A 39 -23.32 7.63 -3.29
N THR A 40 -23.21 8.51 -2.31
CA THR A 40 -23.36 9.95 -2.52
C THR A 40 -22.09 10.70 -2.16
N MET A 41 -21.61 11.51 -3.09
CA MET A 41 -20.58 12.53 -2.88
C MET A 41 -21.27 13.88 -2.67
N LYS A 42 -21.26 14.38 -1.45
CA LYS A 42 -21.84 15.69 -1.12
C LYS A 42 -20.76 16.76 -1.06
N ILE A 43 -20.75 17.68 -2.02
CA ILE A 43 -19.83 18.82 -2.06
C ILE A 43 -20.41 19.92 -1.16
N ILE A 44 -19.62 20.34 -0.16
CA ILE A 44 -20.03 21.27 0.90
C ILE A 44 -19.84 22.72 0.45
N ASN A 45 -18.72 23.01 -0.22
CA ASN A 45 -18.43 24.36 -0.68
C ASN A 45 -17.65 24.41 -2.01
N GLU A 46 -17.62 25.57 -2.62
CA GLU A 46 -17.00 25.79 -3.94
C GLU A 46 -15.46 25.70 -3.95
N ASN A 47 -14.79 25.71 -2.79
CA ASN A 47 -13.33 25.53 -2.72
C ASN A 47 -12.89 24.16 -3.22
N PHE A 48 -13.75 23.16 -3.11
CA PHE A 48 -13.58 21.85 -3.74
C PHE A 48 -13.12 21.99 -5.20
N PHE A 49 -13.79 22.82 -5.99
CA PHE A 49 -13.46 23.01 -7.39
C PHE A 49 -12.16 23.78 -7.60
N ASN A 50 -11.79 24.68 -6.69
CA ASN A 50 -10.51 25.38 -6.71
C ASN A 50 -9.34 24.41 -6.52
N ARG A 51 -9.43 23.49 -5.55
CA ARG A 51 -8.39 22.46 -5.31
C ARG A 51 -8.32 21.47 -6.49
N LEU A 52 -9.47 20.98 -6.92
CA LEU A 52 -9.56 20.04 -8.03
C LEU A 52 -9.03 20.65 -9.35
N GLY A 53 -9.30 21.93 -9.60
CA GLY A 53 -8.81 22.65 -10.76
C GLY A 53 -7.31 22.97 -10.71
N ASN A 54 -6.72 23.06 -9.53
CA ASN A 54 -5.28 23.25 -9.37
C ASN A 54 -4.50 21.96 -9.63
N ASP A 55 -4.96 20.85 -9.08
CA ASP A 55 -4.37 19.52 -9.30
C ASP A 55 -5.42 18.42 -9.11
N LEU A 56 -5.72 17.71 -10.17
CA LEU A 56 -6.75 16.67 -10.15
C LEU A 56 -6.37 15.44 -9.31
N LYS A 57 -5.05 15.13 -9.20
CA LYS A 57 -4.53 13.94 -8.53
C LYS A 57 -4.32 14.16 -7.03
N ILE A 58 -4.12 15.41 -6.63
CA ILE A 58 -3.87 15.80 -5.24
C ILE A 58 -5.13 16.45 -4.65
N GLY A 59 -5.77 17.31 -5.41
CA GLY A 59 -6.87 18.16 -4.95
C GLY A 59 -8.10 17.41 -4.43
N LEU A 60 -8.40 16.21 -4.95
CA LEU A 60 -9.53 15.42 -4.45
C LEU A 60 -9.31 14.96 -3.00
N GLY A 61 -8.11 14.49 -2.67
CA GLY A 61 -7.78 14.11 -1.30
C GLY A 61 -7.65 15.31 -0.38
N GLU A 62 -6.99 16.39 -0.84
CA GLU A 62 -6.88 17.62 -0.05
C GLU A 62 -8.23 18.28 0.24
N SER A 63 -9.17 18.24 -0.70
CA SER A 63 -10.51 18.75 -0.48
C SER A 63 -11.30 17.91 0.55
N PHE A 64 -11.04 16.59 0.61
CA PHE A 64 -11.59 15.73 1.65
C PHE A 64 -10.99 16.08 3.03
N MET A 65 -9.66 16.22 3.11
CA MET A 65 -8.97 16.65 4.34
C MET A 65 -9.51 18.00 4.84
N ALA A 66 -9.76 18.93 3.92
CA ALA A 66 -10.31 20.26 4.22
C ALA A 66 -11.84 20.30 4.46
N LYS A 67 -12.53 19.15 4.52
CA LYS A 67 -14.00 19.07 4.72
C LYS A 67 -14.83 19.76 3.62
N GLU A 68 -14.30 19.85 2.43
CA GLU A 68 -14.99 20.51 1.31
C GLU A 68 -15.99 19.56 0.64
N TRP A 69 -15.94 18.25 0.96
CA TRP A 69 -16.92 17.26 0.58
C TRP A 69 -16.99 16.08 1.57
N GLU A 70 -18.10 15.35 1.52
CA GLU A 70 -18.39 14.17 2.31
C GLU A 70 -18.83 13.01 1.42
N ALA A 71 -18.60 11.79 1.90
CA ALA A 71 -19.04 10.55 1.28
C ALA A 71 -20.11 9.87 2.13
N LEU A 72 -21.19 9.40 1.52
CA LEU A 72 -22.31 8.73 2.18
C LEU A 72 -22.70 7.46 1.42
N PRO A 73 -22.93 6.32 2.07
CA PRO A 73 -22.66 6.10 3.49
C PRO A 73 -21.18 5.84 3.79
N ASP A 74 -20.38 5.51 2.77
CA ASP A 74 -18.99 5.04 2.91
C ASP A 74 -18.06 5.66 1.86
N LEU A 75 -16.83 6.04 2.28
CA LEU A 75 -15.85 6.70 1.40
C LEU A 75 -15.32 5.76 0.31
N GLY A 76 -15.06 4.49 0.63
CA GLY A 76 -14.63 3.49 -0.34
C GLY A 76 -15.69 3.22 -1.41
N ASP A 77 -16.98 3.24 -1.02
CA ASP A 77 -18.09 3.05 -1.96
C ASP A 77 -18.26 4.24 -2.91
N VAL A 78 -17.92 5.46 -2.47
CA VAL A 78 -17.89 6.65 -3.35
C VAL A 78 -16.68 6.62 -4.27
N LEU A 79 -15.48 6.26 -3.78
CA LEU A 79 -14.24 6.31 -4.58
C LEU A 79 -14.12 5.18 -5.60
N THR A 80 -14.65 3.98 -5.31
CA THR A 80 -14.50 2.80 -6.17
C THR A 80 -15.09 3.00 -7.58
N PRO A 81 -16.33 3.49 -7.77
CA PRO A 81 -16.88 3.71 -9.11
C PRO A 81 -16.09 4.75 -9.93
N TYR A 82 -15.52 5.77 -9.28
CA TYR A 82 -14.63 6.71 -9.95
C TYR A 82 -13.33 6.02 -10.40
N ALA A 83 -12.74 5.18 -9.53
CA ALA A 83 -11.56 4.41 -9.89
C ALA A 83 -11.85 3.50 -11.10
N GLU A 84 -12.93 2.74 -11.12
CA GLU A 84 -13.34 1.85 -12.22
C GLU A 84 -13.45 2.57 -13.57
N LYS A 85 -13.93 3.80 -13.57
CA LYS A 85 -14.17 4.59 -14.78
C LYS A 85 -13.01 5.50 -15.19
N LEU A 86 -12.03 5.71 -14.31
CA LEU A 86 -10.98 6.75 -14.47
C LEU A 86 -10.25 6.69 -15.83
N LEU A 87 -10.01 5.49 -16.36
CA LEU A 87 -9.34 5.33 -17.66
C LEU A 87 -10.23 5.70 -18.85
N ASN A 88 -11.54 5.54 -18.72
CA ASN A 88 -12.50 5.74 -19.81
C ASN A 88 -13.01 7.18 -19.85
N ILE A 89 -12.89 7.92 -18.73
CA ILE A 89 -13.44 9.25 -18.54
C ILE A 89 -12.54 10.34 -19.10
N VAL A 90 -11.19 10.15 -19.01
CA VAL A 90 -10.24 11.17 -19.51
C VAL A 90 -10.10 11.04 -21.02
N PRO A 91 -10.57 12.04 -21.82
CA PRO A 91 -10.46 12.01 -23.27
C PRO A 91 -9.01 11.82 -23.74
N ALA A 92 -8.82 11.04 -24.81
CA ALA A 92 -7.48 10.71 -25.31
C ALA A 92 -6.62 11.94 -25.64
N TRP A 93 -7.24 13.05 -26.08
CA TRP A 93 -6.55 14.30 -26.38
C TRP A 93 -6.04 14.99 -25.10
N MET A 94 -6.77 14.94 -23.97
CA MET A 94 -6.29 15.46 -22.69
C MET A 94 -5.08 14.69 -22.14
N ARG A 95 -4.97 13.39 -22.46
CA ARG A 95 -3.80 12.58 -22.06
C ARG A 95 -2.50 13.09 -22.69
N LYS A 96 -2.54 13.69 -23.89
CA LYS A 96 -1.37 14.28 -24.57
C LYS A 96 -0.84 15.52 -23.87
N PHE A 97 -1.71 16.31 -23.21
CA PHE A 97 -1.33 17.53 -22.47
C PHE A 97 -0.99 17.29 -21.01
N ARG A 98 -1.07 16.05 -20.55
CA ARG A 98 -0.85 15.62 -19.16
C ARG A 98 0.48 16.15 -18.59
N LYS A 99 1.56 16.07 -19.37
CA LYS A 99 2.91 16.53 -18.96
C LYS A 99 3.02 18.02 -18.61
N LEU A 100 2.09 18.85 -19.08
CA LEU A 100 2.10 20.29 -18.82
C LEU A 100 1.51 20.67 -17.46
N PHE A 101 0.82 19.72 -16.79
CA PHE A 101 0.09 19.96 -15.55
C PHE A 101 0.49 19.01 -14.42
N GLU A 102 1.51 18.16 -14.61
CA GLU A 102 1.95 17.20 -13.59
C GLU A 102 3.08 17.79 -12.77
N PRO A 103 2.93 17.91 -11.44
CA PRO A 103 4.04 18.23 -10.55
C PRO A 103 5.09 17.12 -10.59
N PHE A 104 6.36 17.49 -10.52
CA PHE A 104 7.48 16.54 -10.44
C PHE A 104 7.70 16.13 -8.98
N GLN A 105 8.12 14.88 -8.80
CA GLN A 105 8.55 14.40 -7.49
C GLN A 105 9.72 15.25 -6.99
N PRO A 106 9.67 15.74 -5.74
CA PRO A 106 10.79 16.46 -5.13
C PRO A 106 12.04 15.58 -5.02
N LYS A 107 13.22 16.12 -5.34
CA LYS A 107 14.48 15.36 -5.32
C LYS A 107 14.84 14.77 -3.94
N HIS A 108 14.41 15.41 -2.85
CA HIS A 108 14.67 14.95 -1.48
C HIS A 108 13.83 13.71 -1.10
N GLU A 109 12.88 13.29 -1.92
CA GLU A 109 12.09 12.06 -1.73
C GLU A 109 12.69 10.86 -2.48
N GLU A 110 13.88 10.99 -3.09
CA GLU A 110 14.57 9.87 -3.74
C GLU A 110 15.02 8.83 -2.70
N ASN A 111 14.81 7.53 -3.01
CA ASN A 111 15.13 6.40 -2.12
C ASN A 111 16.61 5.98 -2.21
N ASP A 112 17.56 6.94 -2.12
CA ASP A 112 18.96 6.63 -1.84
C ASP A 112 19.14 6.15 -0.38
N LEU A 113 20.37 5.96 0.09
CA LEU A 113 20.63 5.43 1.44
C LEU A 113 20.08 6.33 2.57
N GLU A 114 20.09 7.63 2.39
CA GLU A 114 19.60 8.61 3.38
C GLU A 114 18.08 8.80 3.21
N GLY A 115 17.63 8.98 1.97
CA GLY A 115 16.21 9.15 1.64
C GLY A 115 15.34 7.95 2.02
N SER A 116 15.83 6.72 1.83
CA SER A 116 15.11 5.51 2.25
C SER A 116 14.84 5.49 3.75
N ARG A 117 15.82 5.89 4.58
CA ARG A 117 15.64 6.01 6.05
C ARG A 117 14.64 7.11 6.40
N SER A 118 14.75 8.29 5.77
CA SER A 118 13.85 9.42 5.99
C SER A 118 12.43 9.11 5.59
N ASN A 119 12.21 8.49 4.42
CA ASN A 119 10.89 8.15 3.90
C ASN A 119 10.19 7.06 4.74
N ILE A 120 10.95 6.05 5.19
CA ILE A 120 10.44 5.02 6.10
C ILE A 120 10.11 5.63 7.46
N SER A 121 11.00 6.46 8.03
CA SER A 121 10.76 7.17 9.29
C SER A 121 9.48 7.99 9.21
N ARG A 122 9.28 8.78 8.17
CA ARG A 122 8.10 9.63 7.99
C ARG A 122 6.77 8.85 8.01
N HIS A 123 6.74 7.62 7.49
CA HIS A 123 5.52 6.81 7.46
C HIS A 123 5.36 5.93 8.71
N TYR A 124 6.44 5.29 9.20
CA TYR A 124 6.36 4.31 10.29
C TYR A 124 6.64 4.90 11.68
N ASP A 125 7.21 6.11 11.77
CA ASP A 125 7.38 6.83 13.05
C ASP A 125 6.10 7.55 13.50
N LEU A 126 4.96 7.28 12.86
CA LEU A 126 3.63 7.73 13.29
C LEU A 126 3.20 7.18 14.66
N SER A 127 3.98 6.39 15.31
CA SER A 127 3.85 5.68 16.59
C SER A 127 3.24 4.26 16.47
N ASN A 128 3.86 3.32 17.19
CA ASN A 128 3.35 1.95 17.33
C ASN A 128 1.93 1.94 17.93
N ASP A 129 1.59 2.91 18.77
CA ASP A 129 0.29 2.98 19.43
C ASP A 129 -0.82 3.34 18.46
N LEU A 130 -0.55 4.17 17.45
CA LEU A 130 -1.50 4.42 16.37
C LEU A 130 -1.79 3.13 15.58
N PHE A 131 -0.75 2.39 15.18
CA PHE A 131 -0.91 1.14 14.42
C PHE A 131 -1.69 0.08 15.20
N LYS A 132 -1.49 -0.05 16.50
CA LYS A 132 -2.26 -0.95 17.39
C LYS A 132 -3.76 -0.63 17.42
N LEU A 133 -4.17 0.59 17.11
CA LEU A 133 -5.58 0.98 17.13
C LEU A 133 -6.38 0.44 15.95
N PHE A 134 -5.73 0.11 14.84
CA PHE A 134 -6.43 -0.37 13.65
C PHE A 134 -5.88 -1.68 13.05
N LEU A 135 -4.66 -2.10 13.38
CA LEU A 135 -4.17 -3.44 13.05
C LEU A 135 -4.70 -4.48 14.05
N ASP A 136 -4.68 -5.74 13.63
CA ASP A 136 -4.96 -6.89 14.50
C ASP A 136 -3.74 -7.26 15.38
N GLU A 137 -3.87 -8.25 16.24
CA GLU A 137 -2.82 -8.68 17.16
C GLU A 137 -1.53 -9.15 16.46
N THR A 138 -1.60 -9.56 15.19
CA THR A 138 -0.39 -9.89 14.41
C THR A 138 0.45 -8.67 14.08
N MET A 139 -0.13 -7.49 14.13
CA MET A 139 0.51 -6.25 13.70
C MET A 139 1.02 -6.31 12.24
N MET A 140 0.40 -7.13 11.38
CA MET A 140 0.78 -7.19 9.96
C MET A 140 0.16 -6.03 9.20
N TYR A 141 1.03 -5.19 8.63
CA TYR A 141 0.62 -4.04 7.79
C TYR A 141 0.82 -4.37 6.31
N SER A 142 0.08 -5.36 5.84
CA SER A 142 0.08 -5.87 4.46
C SER A 142 -1.18 -6.70 4.21
N SER A 143 -1.48 -7.05 2.96
CA SER A 143 -2.69 -7.81 2.60
C SER A 143 -2.86 -9.08 3.42
N ALA A 144 -4.04 -9.31 3.95
CA ALA A 144 -4.45 -10.60 4.49
C ALA A 144 -4.77 -11.60 3.35
N ASN A 145 -5.00 -12.87 3.70
CA ASN A 145 -5.51 -13.93 2.82
C ASN A 145 -6.75 -14.57 3.47
N PHE A 146 -7.93 -14.14 3.05
CA PHE A 146 -9.19 -14.66 3.57
C PHE A 146 -9.56 -16.03 2.99
N ALA A 147 -8.91 -16.44 1.89
CA ALA A 147 -9.13 -17.74 1.23
C ALA A 147 -10.61 -18.02 0.91
N GLY A 148 -11.35 -16.99 0.47
CA GLY A 148 -12.77 -17.08 0.16
C GLY A 148 -13.71 -17.06 1.37
N GLU A 149 -13.21 -17.04 2.60
CA GLU A 149 -14.02 -16.77 3.79
C GLU A 149 -14.54 -15.33 3.77
N ALA A 150 -15.75 -15.09 4.27
CA ALA A 150 -16.29 -13.74 4.39
C ALA A 150 -15.38 -12.88 5.29
N PRO A 151 -14.83 -11.76 4.78
CA PRO A 151 -13.90 -10.92 5.55
C PRO A 151 -14.60 -10.29 6.75
N ARG A 152 -14.07 -10.54 7.95
CA ARG A 152 -14.57 -10.01 9.22
C ARG A 152 -13.41 -9.81 10.19
N TRP A 153 -13.60 -8.89 11.14
CA TRP A 153 -12.56 -8.64 12.15
C TRP A 153 -12.21 -9.89 12.99
N ASN A 154 -13.19 -10.73 13.30
CA ASN A 154 -12.97 -11.93 14.12
C ASN A 154 -12.16 -13.05 13.43
N ASN A 155 -12.02 -13.03 12.10
CA ASN A 155 -11.17 -13.97 11.36
C ASN A 155 -9.94 -13.30 10.74
N PHE A 156 -9.71 -12.01 11.04
CA PHE A 156 -8.68 -11.22 10.40
C PHE A 156 -7.27 -11.70 10.76
N ALA A 157 -6.96 -11.88 12.04
CA ALA A 157 -5.68 -12.43 12.49
C ALA A 157 -5.39 -13.80 11.86
N LYS A 158 -6.38 -14.69 11.79
CA LYS A 158 -6.26 -15.98 11.10
C LYS A 158 -5.93 -15.80 9.61
N ALA A 159 -6.55 -14.81 8.94
CA ALA A 159 -6.25 -14.51 7.55
C ALA A 159 -4.84 -13.93 7.36
N GLN A 160 -4.34 -13.13 8.32
CA GLN A 160 -2.95 -12.66 8.32
C GLN A 160 -1.96 -13.80 8.53
N ILE A 161 -2.21 -14.69 9.48
CA ILE A 161 -1.35 -15.89 9.67
C ILE A 161 -1.35 -16.77 8.42
N ARG A 162 -2.52 -17.02 7.80
CA ARG A 162 -2.62 -17.77 6.55
C ARG A 162 -1.81 -17.14 5.42
N LYS A 163 -1.78 -15.82 5.33
CA LYS A 163 -0.96 -15.09 4.36
C LYS A 163 0.54 -15.32 4.61
N ILE A 164 0.97 -15.24 5.87
CA ILE A 164 2.37 -15.50 6.26
C ILE A 164 2.76 -16.95 5.95
N GLU A 165 1.94 -17.91 6.38
CA GLU A 165 2.18 -19.33 6.10
C GLU A 165 2.34 -19.59 4.59
N GLY A 166 1.46 -18.98 3.77
CA GLY A 166 1.52 -19.12 2.32
C GLY A 166 2.82 -18.60 1.70
N ILE A 167 3.36 -17.46 2.17
CA ILE A 167 4.63 -16.95 1.65
C ILE A 167 5.84 -17.75 2.16
N LEU A 168 5.78 -18.27 3.38
CA LEU A 168 6.80 -19.18 3.92
C LEU A 168 6.81 -20.53 3.16
N ASP A 169 5.64 -21.03 2.73
CA ASP A 169 5.54 -22.22 1.86
C ASP A 169 6.19 -21.96 0.51
N PHE A 170 5.92 -20.80 -0.11
CA PHE A 170 6.54 -20.42 -1.38
C PHE A 170 8.06 -20.25 -1.26
N ALA A 171 8.53 -19.73 -0.13
CA ALA A 171 9.96 -19.67 0.18
C ALA A 171 10.53 -21.04 0.61
N GLY A 172 9.70 -22.10 0.75
CA GLY A 172 10.12 -23.44 1.11
C GLY A 172 10.75 -23.55 2.48
N VAL A 173 10.34 -22.71 3.43
CA VAL A 173 10.93 -22.63 4.78
C VAL A 173 10.68 -23.91 5.56
N LYS A 174 11.76 -24.52 6.07
CA LYS A 174 11.78 -25.79 6.81
C LYS A 174 12.62 -25.65 8.09
N PRO A 175 12.45 -26.59 9.05
CA PRO A 175 13.28 -26.63 10.25
C PRO A 175 14.78 -26.68 9.92
N GLY A 176 15.58 -25.93 10.69
CA GLY A 176 17.03 -25.86 10.57
C GLY A 176 17.56 -24.90 9.49
N MET A 177 16.70 -24.37 8.61
CA MET A 177 17.09 -23.37 7.62
C MET A 177 17.51 -22.06 8.28
N HIS A 178 18.47 -21.36 7.68
CA HIS A 178 18.81 -19.96 7.95
C HIS A 178 18.20 -19.07 6.90
N ILE A 179 17.23 -18.24 7.26
CA ILE A 179 16.47 -17.39 6.33
C ILE A 179 16.71 -15.91 6.58
N LEU A 180 16.58 -15.12 5.52
CA LEU A 180 16.56 -13.65 5.57
C LEU A 180 15.12 -13.15 5.40
N GLU A 181 14.68 -12.25 6.27
CA GLU A 181 13.51 -11.42 6.08
C GLU A 181 13.93 -9.99 5.77
N ILE A 182 13.48 -9.45 4.62
CA ILE A 182 13.68 -8.04 4.26
C ILE A 182 12.40 -7.28 4.55
N GLY A 183 12.42 -6.43 5.59
CA GLY A 183 11.26 -5.72 6.10
C GLY A 183 10.61 -6.43 7.28
N THR A 184 11.20 -6.28 8.48
CA THR A 184 10.75 -6.93 9.73
C THR A 184 9.31 -6.61 10.11
N GLY A 185 8.82 -5.39 9.78
CA GLY A 185 7.61 -4.89 10.39
C GLY A 185 7.70 -4.99 11.92
N TRP A 186 6.71 -5.59 12.55
CA TRP A 186 6.72 -5.83 14.00
C TRP A 186 6.98 -7.30 14.37
N GLY A 187 7.68 -8.04 13.47
CA GLY A 187 8.28 -9.35 13.75
C GLY A 187 7.37 -10.56 13.57
N GLN A 188 6.12 -10.42 13.14
CA GLN A 188 5.20 -11.55 13.07
C GLN A 188 5.64 -12.63 12.07
N LEU A 189 6.15 -12.27 10.89
CA LEU A 189 6.61 -13.23 9.90
C LEU A 189 7.85 -13.98 10.43
N ALA A 190 8.82 -13.25 11.01
CA ALA A 190 9.98 -13.86 11.65
C ALA A 190 9.58 -14.89 12.72
N MET A 191 8.59 -14.55 13.57
CA MET A 191 8.10 -15.47 14.60
C MET A 191 7.45 -16.73 13.98
N GLN A 192 6.63 -16.59 12.92
CA GLN A 192 6.05 -17.76 12.23
C GLN A 192 7.12 -18.66 11.61
N ALA A 193 8.15 -18.07 10.99
CA ALA A 193 9.27 -18.84 10.47
C ALA A 193 10.05 -19.56 11.56
N ALA A 194 10.26 -18.91 12.72
CA ALA A 194 10.90 -19.52 13.88
C ALA A 194 10.06 -20.64 14.50
N TYR A 195 8.73 -20.53 14.54
CA TYR A 195 7.83 -21.64 14.95
C TYR A 195 7.91 -22.84 13.99
N ARG A 196 8.30 -22.64 12.72
CA ARG A 196 8.65 -23.74 11.81
C ARG A 196 10.05 -24.32 12.06
N GLY A 197 10.81 -23.80 13.02
CA GLY A 197 12.16 -24.24 13.38
C GLY A 197 13.27 -23.62 12.55
N ALA A 198 13.02 -22.54 11.81
CA ALA A 198 14.04 -21.79 11.07
C ALA A 198 14.77 -20.81 12.00
N LYS A 199 16.06 -20.52 11.68
CA LYS A 199 16.77 -19.35 12.20
C LYS A 199 16.53 -18.17 11.28
N VAL A 200 16.17 -17.03 11.86
CA VAL A 200 15.76 -15.85 11.08
C VAL A 200 16.71 -14.69 11.33
N HIS A 201 17.31 -14.16 10.27
CA HIS A 201 17.88 -12.83 10.24
C HIS A 201 16.87 -11.90 9.61
N SER A 202 16.34 -10.96 10.38
CA SER A 202 15.33 -10.01 9.93
C SER A 202 15.90 -8.60 9.94
N ILE A 203 15.70 -7.83 8.87
CA ILE A 203 16.25 -6.48 8.74
C ILE A 203 15.17 -5.44 8.54
N THR A 204 15.35 -4.29 9.18
CA THR A 204 14.50 -3.09 9.04
C THR A 204 15.34 -1.83 9.11
N LEU A 205 14.79 -0.72 8.62
CA LEU A 205 15.38 0.62 8.79
C LEU A 205 14.70 1.40 9.93
N SER A 206 13.55 0.94 10.45
CA SER A 206 12.81 1.61 11.54
C SER A 206 13.28 1.11 12.91
N LYS A 207 13.69 2.03 13.77
CA LYS A 207 14.07 1.75 15.17
C LYS A 207 12.85 1.37 16.00
N GLU A 208 11.70 1.98 15.74
CA GLU A 208 10.43 1.77 16.41
C GLU A 208 9.89 0.37 16.13
N GLN A 209 9.95 -0.06 14.86
CA GLN A 209 9.57 -1.42 14.47
C GLN A 209 10.47 -2.45 15.14
N LYS A 210 11.82 -2.24 15.09
CA LYS A 210 12.77 -3.14 15.75
C LYS A 210 12.50 -3.27 17.24
N ALA A 211 12.31 -2.15 17.95
CA ALA A 211 12.09 -2.18 19.41
C ALA A 211 10.86 -3.03 19.79
N LEU A 212 9.73 -2.82 19.09
CA LEU A 212 8.52 -3.61 19.36
C LEU A 212 8.65 -5.06 18.85
N ALA A 213 9.36 -5.29 17.75
CA ALA A 213 9.63 -6.66 17.28
C ALA A 213 10.47 -7.44 18.29
N ASP A 214 11.55 -6.86 18.82
CA ASP A 214 12.42 -7.48 19.85
C ASP A 214 11.62 -7.81 21.11
N GLU A 215 10.75 -6.90 21.57
CA GLU A 215 9.87 -7.14 22.73
C GLU A 215 8.93 -8.34 22.48
N ARG A 216 8.27 -8.39 21.32
CA ARG A 216 7.34 -9.46 20.94
C ARG A 216 8.05 -10.81 20.80
N ILE A 217 9.23 -10.82 20.18
CA ILE A 217 10.08 -12.00 20.01
C ILE A 217 10.54 -12.54 21.37
N ALA A 218 10.98 -11.67 22.27
CA ALA A 218 11.39 -12.05 23.63
C ALA A 218 10.23 -12.63 24.41
N LYS A 219 9.06 -12.01 24.38
CA LYS A 219 7.83 -12.49 25.02
C LYS A 219 7.39 -13.86 24.49
N ALA A 220 7.62 -14.14 23.19
CA ALA A 220 7.35 -15.43 22.57
C ALA A 220 8.42 -16.50 22.86
N GLY A 221 9.53 -16.16 23.54
CA GLY A 221 10.64 -17.08 23.82
C GLY A 221 11.49 -17.44 22.59
N LEU A 222 11.50 -16.60 21.54
CA LEU A 222 12.12 -16.90 20.25
C LEU A 222 13.46 -16.17 20.02
N SER A 223 13.99 -15.46 21.01
CA SER A 223 15.23 -14.67 20.88
C SER A 223 16.46 -15.48 20.46
N ASN A 224 16.49 -16.78 20.69
CA ASN A 224 17.58 -17.66 20.25
C ASN A 224 17.50 -18.03 18.76
N LEU A 225 16.34 -17.82 18.11
CA LEU A 225 16.09 -18.17 16.72
C LEU A 225 16.00 -16.95 15.80
N ILE A 226 15.71 -15.78 16.35
CA ILE A 226 15.46 -14.57 15.56
C ILE A 226 16.46 -13.49 15.98
N ASN A 227 17.17 -12.93 14.98
CA ASN A 227 17.98 -11.71 15.12
C ASN A 227 17.37 -10.60 14.27
N VAL A 228 16.93 -9.51 14.90
CA VAL A 228 16.45 -8.31 14.20
C VAL A 228 17.55 -7.26 14.17
N GLU A 229 17.87 -6.72 12.98
CA GLU A 229 18.95 -5.77 12.80
C GLU A 229 18.47 -4.50 12.08
N ILE A 230 18.96 -3.33 12.51
CA ILE A 230 18.86 -2.09 11.74
C ILE A 230 19.90 -2.14 10.64
N ARG A 231 19.48 -2.57 9.45
CA ARG A 231 20.37 -2.77 8.31
C ARG A 231 19.63 -2.55 6.99
N ASP A 232 20.35 -1.95 6.03
CA ASP A 232 19.89 -1.90 4.64
C ASP A 232 20.23 -3.22 3.93
N TYR A 233 19.31 -3.70 3.07
CA TYR A 233 19.53 -4.94 2.30
C TYR A 233 20.75 -4.87 1.37
N ARG A 234 21.21 -3.66 1.03
CA ARG A 234 22.41 -3.40 0.21
C ARG A 234 23.72 -3.70 0.95
N ASP A 235 23.69 -3.73 2.28
CA ASP A 235 24.85 -3.93 3.16
C ASP A 235 24.98 -5.37 3.70
N LEU A 236 24.18 -6.30 3.20
CA LEU A 236 24.22 -7.70 3.61
C LEU A 236 25.52 -8.38 3.17
N LYS A 237 25.94 -9.40 3.93
CA LYS A 237 27.18 -10.15 3.66
C LYS A 237 26.96 -11.66 3.60
N ASP A 238 25.98 -12.18 4.34
CA ASP A 238 25.75 -13.60 4.50
C ASP A 238 24.94 -14.20 3.35
N GLN A 239 24.90 -15.53 3.27
CA GLN A 239 24.04 -16.29 2.38
C GLN A 239 23.01 -17.08 3.17
N TYR A 240 21.80 -17.20 2.62
CA TYR A 240 20.63 -17.77 3.26
C TYR A 240 20.06 -18.92 2.44
N ASP A 241 19.40 -19.87 3.10
CA ASP A 241 18.67 -20.97 2.46
C ASP A 241 17.39 -20.48 1.78
N ALA A 242 16.78 -19.43 2.36
CA ALA A 242 15.64 -18.74 1.77
C ALA A 242 15.66 -17.25 2.10
N VAL A 243 15.02 -16.45 1.24
CA VAL A 243 14.75 -15.01 1.46
C VAL A 243 13.25 -14.80 1.37
N VAL A 244 12.70 -13.96 2.27
CA VAL A 244 11.29 -13.55 2.25
C VAL A 244 11.21 -12.04 2.32
N SER A 245 10.32 -11.45 1.50
CA SER A 245 10.05 -10.01 1.52
C SER A 245 8.58 -9.75 1.23
N VAL A 246 7.93 -8.94 2.07
CA VAL A 246 6.49 -8.67 2.00
C VAL A 246 6.26 -7.17 1.88
N GLU A 247 5.75 -6.74 0.72
CA GLU A 247 5.37 -5.34 0.42
C GLU A 247 6.47 -4.32 0.74
N MET A 248 7.69 -4.66 0.35
CA MET A 248 8.89 -3.83 0.49
C MET A 248 9.34 -3.20 -0.82
N ILE A 249 9.14 -3.89 -1.96
CA ILE A 249 9.62 -3.46 -3.28
C ILE A 249 9.01 -2.12 -3.69
N GLU A 250 7.81 -1.80 -3.21
CA GLU A 250 7.08 -0.56 -3.46
C GLU A 250 7.79 0.66 -2.88
N ALA A 251 8.51 0.45 -1.78
CA ALA A 251 9.29 1.49 -1.09
C ALA A 251 10.74 1.61 -1.60
N VAL A 252 11.17 0.69 -2.48
CA VAL A 252 12.56 0.68 -2.99
C VAL A 252 12.81 1.80 -4.01
N GLY A 253 11.81 2.10 -4.85
CA GLY A 253 11.94 3.05 -5.96
C GLY A 253 12.45 2.40 -7.26
N GLU A 254 11.94 2.86 -8.43
CA GLU A 254 12.21 2.26 -9.75
C GLU A 254 13.71 2.12 -10.04
N LYS A 255 14.50 3.13 -9.72
CA LYS A 255 15.95 3.19 -9.95
C LYS A 255 16.70 2.04 -9.26
N TYR A 256 16.20 1.58 -8.12
CA TYR A 256 16.86 0.61 -7.27
C TYR A 256 16.29 -0.82 -7.37
N TRP A 257 15.26 -1.07 -8.20
CA TRP A 257 14.75 -2.42 -8.41
C TRP A 257 15.81 -3.42 -8.91
N PRO A 258 16.69 -3.06 -9.87
CA PRO A 258 17.80 -3.97 -10.23
C PRO A 258 18.66 -4.34 -9.02
N THR A 259 19.11 -3.35 -8.23
CA THR A 259 19.94 -3.56 -7.04
C THR A 259 19.22 -4.43 -6.00
N TYR A 260 17.89 -4.27 -5.85
CA TYR A 260 17.10 -5.08 -4.93
C TYR A 260 17.10 -6.56 -5.32
N PHE A 261 16.80 -6.89 -6.57
CA PHE A 261 16.80 -8.27 -7.04
C PHE A 261 18.19 -8.89 -7.12
N ASP A 262 19.21 -8.12 -7.51
CA ASP A 262 20.61 -8.55 -7.51
C ASP A 262 21.08 -8.87 -6.07
N SER A 263 20.73 -8.04 -5.09
CA SER A 263 21.04 -8.31 -3.69
C SER A 263 20.38 -9.61 -3.21
N ILE A 264 19.10 -9.82 -3.51
CA ILE A 264 18.40 -11.07 -3.16
C ILE A 264 19.09 -12.27 -3.78
N SER A 265 19.38 -12.22 -5.08
CA SER A 265 20.06 -13.32 -5.78
C SER A 265 21.44 -13.59 -5.16
N LYS A 266 22.24 -12.58 -4.89
CA LYS A 266 23.57 -12.71 -4.30
C LYS A 266 23.53 -13.38 -2.90
N HIS A 267 22.51 -13.06 -2.09
CA HIS A 267 22.38 -13.55 -0.74
C HIS A 267 21.61 -14.89 -0.62
N LEU A 268 21.01 -15.38 -1.69
CA LEU A 268 20.49 -16.74 -1.75
C LEU A 268 21.61 -17.73 -2.06
N LYS A 269 21.64 -18.88 -1.36
CA LYS A 269 22.43 -20.04 -1.76
C LYS A 269 21.93 -20.60 -3.08
N SER A 270 22.76 -21.36 -3.80
CA SER A 270 22.32 -22.09 -5.01
C SER A 270 21.18 -23.04 -4.65
N GLY A 271 20.12 -23.05 -5.48
CA GLY A 271 18.89 -23.79 -5.20
C GLY A 271 18.02 -23.21 -4.06
N GLY A 272 18.46 -22.15 -3.41
CA GLY A 272 17.68 -21.42 -2.40
C GLY A 272 16.40 -20.80 -2.97
N ARG A 273 15.41 -20.52 -2.13
CA ARG A 273 14.10 -20.00 -2.57
C ARG A 273 13.86 -18.57 -2.09
N PHE A 274 13.19 -17.81 -2.95
CA PHE A 274 12.72 -16.45 -2.62
C PHE A 274 11.21 -16.39 -2.63
N GLY A 275 10.61 -15.97 -1.51
CA GLY A 275 9.20 -15.66 -1.37
C GLY A 275 8.99 -14.15 -1.40
N LEU A 276 8.29 -13.65 -2.42
CA LEU A 276 7.96 -12.25 -2.59
C LEU A 276 6.45 -12.02 -2.50
N GLN A 277 6.00 -11.16 -1.57
CA GLN A 277 4.67 -10.56 -1.68
C GLN A 277 4.83 -9.12 -2.13
N ALA A 278 4.16 -8.74 -3.22
CA ALA A 278 4.25 -7.41 -3.80
C ALA A 278 2.91 -6.91 -4.31
N ILE A 279 2.64 -5.62 -4.08
CA ILE A 279 1.58 -4.90 -4.78
C ILE A 279 2.04 -4.68 -6.22
N THR A 280 1.14 -4.84 -7.17
CA THR A 280 1.43 -4.60 -8.58
C THR A 280 0.32 -3.81 -9.25
N MET A 281 0.67 -3.11 -10.33
CA MET A 281 -0.28 -2.51 -11.24
C MET A 281 -0.08 -3.03 -12.67
N PRO A 282 -1.07 -2.92 -13.57
CA PRO A 282 -0.89 -3.22 -14.99
C PRO A 282 0.28 -2.42 -15.58
N HIS A 283 1.08 -3.06 -16.43
CA HIS A 283 2.34 -2.50 -16.94
C HIS A 283 2.16 -1.20 -17.74
N ASP A 284 1.11 -1.13 -18.56
CA ASP A 284 0.74 0.07 -19.31
C ASP A 284 0.42 1.26 -18.38
N ARG A 285 -0.18 0.98 -17.22
CA ARG A 285 -0.44 1.97 -16.17
C ARG A 285 0.84 2.45 -15.51
N LEU A 286 1.73 1.52 -15.14
CA LEU A 286 3.06 1.88 -14.61
C LEU A 286 3.76 2.84 -15.56
N LEU A 287 3.88 2.48 -16.85
CA LEU A 287 4.52 3.32 -17.86
C LEU A 287 3.85 4.68 -18.03
N ALA A 288 2.51 4.72 -17.90
CA ALA A 288 1.76 5.97 -18.01
C ALA A 288 1.84 6.85 -16.76
N SER A 289 2.12 6.30 -15.57
CA SER A 289 2.01 7.03 -14.29
C SER A 289 3.30 7.13 -13.49
N LYS A 290 4.38 6.46 -13.87
CA LYS A 290 5.62 6.36 -13.08
C LYS A 290 6.30 7.69 -12.74
N HIS A 291 6.01 8.75 -13.48
CA HIS A 291 6.53 10.10 -13.21
C HIS A 291 5.48 11.02 -12.59
N ALA A 292 4.29 10.52 -12.30
CA ALA A 292 3.22 11.31 -11.74
C ALA A 292 3.40 11.46 -10.24
N TYR A 293 3.46 12.69 -9.76
CA TYR A 293 3.36 13.00 -8.34
C TYR A 293 1.88 13.04 -7.95
N THR A 294 1.50 12.23 -6.99
CA THR A 294 0.09 12.04 -6.60
C THR A 294 -0.10 12.32 -5.11
N TRP A 295 -1.35 12.37 -4.67
CA TRP A 295 -1.68 12.55 -3.27
C TRP A 295 -0.99 11.53 -2.37
N ILE A 296 -0.92 10.24 -2.81
CA ILE A 296 -0.27 9.17 -2.03
C ILE A 296 1.24 9.43 -1.84
N HIS A 297 1.91 9.96 -2.86
CA HIS A 297 3.34 10.33 -2.75
C HIS A 297 3.54 11.50 -1.78
N LYS A 298 2.63 12.50 -1.85
CA LYS A 298 2.75 13.71 -1.03
C LYS A 298 2.55 13.43 0.46
N TYR A 299 1.59 12.58 0.80
CA TYR A 299 1.12 12.45 2.19
C TYR A 299 1.50 11.14 2.86
N ILE A 300 1.67 10.04 2.11
CA ILE A 300 1.77 8.71 2.70
C ILE A 300 3.12 8.03 2.36
N PHE A 301 3.42 7.83 1.06
CA PHE A 301 4.59 7.08 0.62
C PHE A 301 5.48 7.92 -0.31
N PRO A 302 6.26 8.87 0.23
CA PRO A 302 7.21 9.63 -0.58
C PRO A 302 8.22 8.67 -1.24
N GLY A 303 8.50 8.87 -2.52
CA GLY A 303 9.43 8.02 -3.28
C GLY A 303 8.91 6.62 -3.61
N GLY A 304 7.75 6.21 -3.13
CA GLY A 304 7.16 4.91 -3.41
C GLY A 304 6.72 4.76 -4.87
N ILE A 305 6.88 3.56 -5.44
CA ILE A 305 6.39 3.23 -6.78
C ILE A 305 5.99 1.75 -6.84
N ILE A 306 4.79 1.49 -7.33
CA ILE A 306 4.25 0.13 -7.46
C ILE A 306 4.76 -0.49 -8.76
N PRO A 307 5.48 -1.63 -8.72
CA PRO A 307 5.94 -2.33 -9.92
C PRO A 307 4.79 -2.98 -10.68
N SER A 308 5.07 -3.44 -11.90
CA SER A 308 4.23 -4.40 -12.59
C SER A 308 4.81 -5.82 -12.48
N ARG A 309 4.01 -6.83 -12.83
CA ARG A 309 4.49 -8.23 -12.91
C ARG A 309 5.63 -8.36 -13.92
N GLU A 310 5.51 -7.69 -15.06
CA GLU A 310 6.53 -7.69 -16.13
C GLU A 310 7.85 -7.13 -15.63
N VAL A 311 7.84 -6.13 -14.74
CA VAL A 311 9.05 -5.60 -14.10
C VAL A 311 9.68 -6.64 -13.17
N ILE A 312 8.88 -7.30 -12.33
CA ILE A 312 9.38 -8.36 -11.45
C ILE A 312 9.99 -9.49 -12.29
N ASP A 313 9.29 -9.95 -13.33
CA ASP A 313 9.76 -11.01 -14.21
C ASP A 313 11.04 -10.60 -14.97
N LEU A 314 11.16 -9.33 -15.38
CA LEU A 314 12.37 -8.82 -16.06
C LEU A 314 13.62 -8.97 -15.19
N PHE A 315 13.54 -8.62 -13.90
CA PHE A 315 14.71 -8.64 -13.01
C PHE A 315 14.97 -10.00 -12.35
N THR A 316 14.02 -10.92 -12.37
CA THR A 316 14.20 -12.27 -11.79
C THR A 316 14.59 -13.33 -12.82
N LYS A 317 14.19 -13.19 -14.09
CA LYS A 317 14.27 -14.25 -15.13
C LYS A 317 15.65 -14.86 -15.36
N ASN A 318 16.73 -14.10 -15.18
CA ASN A 318 18.09 -14.58 -15.45
C ASN A 318 18.61 -15.47 -14.32
N GLU A 319 18.42 -15.06 -13.08
CA GLU A 319 18.99 -15.67 -11.87
C GLU A 319 18.01 -16.61 -11.14
N MET A 320 16.72 -16.44 -11.37
CA MET A 320 15.68 -17.15 -10.64
C MET A 320 14.62 -17.71 -11.59
N LYS A 321 13.96 -18.80 -11.16
CA LYS A 321 12.82 -19.40 -11.85
C LYS A 321 11.58 -19.24 -10.97
N LEU A 322 10.51 -18.63 -11.50
CA LEU A 322 9.20 -18.62 -10.86
C LEU A 322 8.63 -20.04 -10.82
N VAL A 323 8.19 -20.49 -9.66
CA VAL A 323 7.64 -21.84 -9.45
C VAL A 323 6.25 -21.83 -8.81
N ASP A 324 5.93 -20.78 -8.04
CA ASP A 324 4.65 -20.64 -7.36
C ASP A 324 4.12 -19.21 -7.54
N SER A 325 2.80 -19.04 -7.64
CA SER A 325 2.16 -17.73 -7.68
C SER A 325 0.72 -17.76 -7.15
N ARG A 326 0.31 -16.70 -6.45
CA ARG A 326 -1.05 -16.50 -5.93
C ARG A 326 -1.40 -15.02 -5.95
N ALA A 327 -2.60 -14.69 -6.40
CA ALA A 327 -3.13 -13.33 -6.34
C ALA A 327 -3.99 -13.14 -5.07
N LEU A 328 -3.86 -11.98 -4.41
CA LEU A 328 -4.59 -11.59 -3.20
C LEU A 328 -5.25 -10.19 -3.35
N GLY A 329 -5.37 -9.66 -4.56
CA GLY A 329 -5.89 -8.30 -4.79
C GLY A 329 -7.24 -8.02 -4.16
N PRO A 330 -8.28 -8.87 -4.36
CA PRO A 330 -9.57 -8.70 -3.68
C PRO A 330 -9.47 -8.72 -2.16
N ASP A 331 -8.60 -9.57 -1.59
CA ASP A 331 -8.38 -9.67 -0.14
C ASP A 331 -7.78 -8.39 0.41
N TYR A 332 -6.97 -7.66 -0.37
CA TYR A 332 -6.43 -6.38 0.09
C TYR A 332 -7.51 -5.29 0.16
N GLY A 333 -8.44 -5.26 -0.79
CA GLY A 333 -9.58 -4.35 -0.69
C GLY A 333 -10.35 -4.56 0.63
N HIS A 334 -10.59 -5.80 1.00
CA HIS A 334 -11.22 -6.16 2.28
C HIS A 334 -10.35 -5.83 3.50
N THR A 335 -9.05 -6.08 3.41
CA THR A 335 -8.07 -5.74 4.46
C THR A 335 -8.10 -4.25 4.79
N LEU A 336 -8.03 -3.39 3.76
CA LEU A 336 -8.03 -1.93 3.89
C LEU A 336 -9.35 -1.41 4.46
N LYS A 337 -10.48 -2.00 4.03
CA LYS A 337 -11.79 -1.67 4.59
C LYS A 337 -11.87 -1.97 6.09
N LEU A 338 -11.45 -3.17 6.51
CA LEU A 338 -11.45 -3.56 7.92
C LEU A 338 -10.52 -2.67 8.76
N TRP A 339 -9.35 -2.30 8.25
CA TRP A 339 -8.48 -1.33 8.93
C TRP A 339 -9.13 0.04 9.07
N ARG A 340 -9.78 0.54 8.03
CA ARG A 340 -10.47 1.83 8.05
C ARG A 340 -11.65 1.83 9.02
N GLU A 341 -12.47 0.78 9.02
CA GLU A 341 -13.57 0.60 9.97
C GLU A 341 -13.03 0.57 11.41
N ARG A 342 -11.94 -0.16 11.66
CA ARG A 342 -11.33 -0.24 12.98
C ARG A 342 -10.70 1.07 13.43
N PHE A 343 -10.04 1.80 12.52
CA PHE A 343 -9.52 3.13 12.76
C PHE A 343 -10.63 4.09 13.21
N MET A 344 -11.75 4.11 12.49
CA MET A 344 -12.89 4.96 12.81
C MET A 344 -13.57 4.57 14.14
N GLN A 345 -13.65 3.26 14.45
CA GLN A 345 -14.15 2.80 15.76
C GLN A 345 -13.28 3.24 16.93
N ASN A 346 -12.00 3.49 16.71
CA ASN A 346 -11.05 3.94 17.73
C ASN A 346 -10.70 5.42 17.64
N ILE A 347 -11.48 6.23 16.93
CA ILE A 347 -11.12 7.63 16.60
C ILE A 347 -10.83 8.48 17.82
N GLU A 348 -11.57 8.31 18.92
CA GLU A 348 -11.33 9.04 20.17
C GLU A 348 -9.97 8.70 20.79
N LYS A 349 -9.50 7.44 20.63
CA LYS A 349 -8.16 7.03 21.07
C LYS A 349 -7.08 7.61 20.17
N VAL A 350 -7.35 7.75 18.87
CA VAL A 350 -6.45 8.42 17.92
C VAL A 350 -6.25 9.88 18.33
N ARG A 351 -7.32 10.59 18.65
CA ARG A 351 -7.28 11.96 19.17
C ARG A 351 -6.51 12.06 20.50
N ALA A 352 -6.70 11.09 21.38
CA ALA A 352 -5.97 11.03 22.66
C ALA A 352 -4.44 10.84 22.48
N LEU A 353 -3.99 10.30 21.35
CA LEU A 353 -2.59 10.25 20.97
C LEU A 353 -2.03 11.57 20.40
N GLY A 354 -2.89 12.61 20.27
CA GLY A 354 -2.47 13.93 19.79
C GLY A 354 -2.66 14.17 18.29
N PHE A 355 -3.27 13.24 17.57
CA PHE A 355 -3.58 13.41 16.14
C PHE A 355 -4.81 14.30 15.97
N ASP A 356 -4.72 15.25 15.05
CA ASP A 356 -5.79 16.19 14.75
C ASP A 356 -6.78 15.65 13.69
N GLU A 357 -7.85 16.41 13.48
CA GLU A 357 -8.88 16.02 12.52
C GLU A 357 -8.40 16.02 11.07
N GLU A 358 -7.39 16.81 10.72
CA GLU A 358 -6.78 16.78 9.37
C GLU A 358 -6.09 15.45 9.16
N PHE A 359 -5.32 14.96 10.14
CA PHE A 359 -4.71 13.64 10.13
C PHE A 359 -5.76 12.52 10.05
N GLU A 360 -6.84 12.61 10.84
CA GLU A 360 -7.91 11.61 10.80
C GLU A 360 -8.49 11.46 9.39
N ARG A 361 -8.79 12.57 8.74
CA ARG A 361 -9.34 12.58 7.39
C ARG A 361 -8.29 12.15 6.35
N MET A 362 -7.04 12.52 6.53
CA MET A 362 -5.93 12.06 5.70
C MET A 362 -5.83 10.53 5.75
N TRP A 363 -5.83 9.94 6.95
CA TRP A 363 -5.67 8.49 7.13
C TRP A 363 -6.89 7.72 6.61
N GLN A 364 -8.10 8.21 6.88
CA GLN A 364 -9.33 7.67 6.34
C GLN A 364 -9.33 7.70 4.81
N TYR A 365 -8.92 8.82 4.21
CA TYR A 365 -8.82 8.94 2.75
C TYR A 365 -7.78 7.98 2.17
N TYR A 366 -6.62 7.87 2.79
CA TYR A 366 -5.58 6.94 2.37
C TYR A 366 -6.09 5.50 2.28
N LEU A 367 -6.71 5.00 3.36
CA LEU A 367 -7.23 3.63 3.40
C LEU A 367 -8.34 3.41 2.36
N ALA A 368 -9.28 4.36 2.21
CA ALA A 368 -10.36 4.28 1.23
C ALA A 368 -9.89 4.42 -0.22
N TYR A 369 -8.91 5.30 -0.49
CA TYR A 369 -8.30 5.47 -1.80
C TYR A 369 -7.58 4.19 -2.26
N SER A 370 -6.81 3.59 -1.35
CA SER A 370 -6.14 2.31 -1.61
C SER A 370 -7.14 1.17 -1.79
N GLU A 371 -8.18 1.08 -0.92
CA GLU A 371 -9.30 0.14 -1.05
C GLU A 371 -9.94 0.24 -2.44
N ALA A 372 -10.26 1.45 -2.89
CA ALA A 372 -10.86 1.69 -4.20
C ALA A 372 -9.96 1.21 -5.35
N GLY A 373 -8.64 1.38 -5.24
CA GLY A 373 -7.67 0.90 -6.22
C GLY A 373 -7.70 -0.62 -6.39
N PHE A 374 -7.81 -1.37 -5.30
CA PHE A 374 -7.92 -2.84 -5.33
C PHE A 374 -9.30 -3.30 -5.78
N ARG A 375 -10.38 -2.72 -5.26
CA ARG A 375 -11.77 -3.05 -5.65
C ARG A 375 -12.02 -2.81 -7.13
N ALA A 376 -11.46 -1.75 -7.71
CA ALA A 376 -11.54 -1.44 -9.13
C ALA A 376 -10.61 -2.28 -10.02
N GLY A 377 -9.81 -3.19 -9.46
CA GLY A 377 -8.83 -4.00 -10.19
C GLY A 377 -7.66 -3.20 -10.77
N HIS A 378 -7.42 -1.98 -10.27
CA HIS A 378 -6.28 -1.17 -10.65
C HIS A 378 -4.97 -1.63 -10.04
N LEU A 379 -5.07 -2.24 -8.87
CA LEU A 379 -4.00 -2.83 -8.12
C LEU A 379 -4.28 -4.31 -7.88
N ASN A 380 -3.21 -5.08 -7.77
CA ASN A 380 -3.26 -6.46 -7.33
C ASN A 380 -2.14 -6.70 -6.31
N VAL A 381 -2.21 -7.78 -5.56
CA VAL A 381 -1.10 -8.28 -4.73
C VAL A 381 -0.80 -9.69 -5.16
N TRP A 382 0.47 -9.97 -5.34
CA TRP A 382 0.94 -11.30 -5.67
C TRP A 382 1.86 -11.84 -4.58
N GLN A 383 1.62 -13.08 -4.21
CA GLN A 383 2.65 -13.92 -3.61
C GLN A 383 3.32 -14.73 -4.71
N LEU A 384 4.65 -14.71 -4.75
CA LEU A 384 5.49 -15.31 -5.77
C LEU A 384 6.59 -16.12 -5.11
N GLY A 385 6.75 -17.37 -5.56
CA GLY A 385 7.83 -18.25 -5.14
C GLY A 385 8.84 -18.45 -6.28
N PHE A 386 10.10 -18.18 -5.99
CA PHE A 386 11.19 -18.37 -6.96
C PHE A 386 12.22 -19.37 -6.42
N ILE A 387 12.92 -20.04 -7.33
CA ILE A 387 14.11 -20.85 -7.02
C ILE A 387 15.30 -20.20 -7.72
N LYS A 388 16.41 -20.01 -6.99
CA LYS A 388 17.68 -19.58 -7.57
C LYS A 388 18.24 -20.69 -8.44
N LYS A 389 18.66 -20.34 -9.66
CA LYS A 389 19.27 -21.25 -10.63
C LYS A 389 20.64 -21.73 -10.19
#